data_7ce3a6704f7811d8d363c7011bfd7f6e
#
_entry.id   7ce3a6704f7811d8d363c7011bfd7f6e
#
_cell.length_a   1.000
_cell.length_b   1.000
_cell.length_c   1.000
_cell.angle_alpha   90.00
_cell.angle_beta   90.00
_cell.angle_gamma   90.00
#
_symmetry.space_group_name_H-M   'P 1'
#
loop_
_entity.id
_entity.type
_entity.pdbx_description
1 polymer ?
#
loop_
_entity_poly.entity_id
_entity_poly.type
_entity_poly.pdbx_seq_one_letter_code
_entity_poly.pdbx_strand_id
1 'polypeptide(L)'
;MELIYVKEVDKSLLYQGFTIRTALLNSFLGIFGKLDIGEMRQISILLNGKIYSGIKVVNQNFDRNKYPNHPEMYQVRYDNMNDFLQALRSEFSDLYNFIDEQMKIKKIMKERGENMSNIKIPQELKSSLSFYTTDNPNVWEAVPITSSDYQETKKQLSELAITEKSFEDMLLTDNNATIVQENHFVDIRRLKLS
;
A
#
# COMPACT_ATOMS: atom_id res chain seq x y z
N MET A 1 -2.54 5.90 18.11
CA MET A 1 -2.25 5.70 16.69
C MET A 1 -2.00 4.23 16.46
N GLU A 2 -2.82 3.58 15.65
CA GLU A 2 -2.83 2.14 15.38
C GLU A 2 -2.66 1.91 13.88
N LEU A 3 -1.90 0.87 13.49
CA LEU A 3 -1.68 0.53 12.10
C LEU A 3 -2.95 -0.07 11.48
N ILE A 4 -3.48 0.57 10.46
CA ILE A 4 -4.68 0.11 9.72
C ILE A 4 -4.29 -0.89 8.63
N TYR A 5 -3.28 -0.54 7.82
CA TYR A 5 -2.90 -1.31 6.64
C TYR A 5 -1.52 -0.91 6.12
N VAL A 6 -0.81 -1.87 5.54
CA VAL A 6 0.43 -1.62 4.78
C VAL A 6 0.20 -2.03 3.34
N LYS A 7 0.51 -1.14 2.41
CA LYS A 7 0.41 -1.37 0.98
C LYS A 7 1.78 -1.22 0.32
N GLU A 8 2.25 -2.28 -0.33
CA GLU A 8 3.38 -2.15 -1.26
C GLU A 8 2.99 -1.21 -2.40
N VAL A 9 3.87 -0.27 -2.73
CA VAL A 9 3.61 0.69 -3.80
C VAL A 9 3.71 -0.01 -5.15
N ASP A 10 2.60 -0.04 -5.86
CA ASP A 10 2.46 -0.68 -7.15
C ASP A 10 1.67 0.22 -8.13
N LYS A 11 1.46 -0.29 -9.33
CA LYS A 11 0.67 0.41 -10.34
C LYS A 11 -0.73 0.78 -9.82
N SER A 12 -1.40 -0.11 -9.10
CA SER A 12 -2.77 0.17 -8.65
C SER A 12 -2.83 1.35 -7.70
N LEU A 13 -1.94 1.41 -6.72
CA LEU A 13 -1.84 2.52 -5.77
C LEU A 13 -1.56 3.85 -6.50
N LEU A 14 -0.71 3.86 -7.51
CA LEU A 14 -0.29 5.07 -8.22
C LEU A 14 -1.26 5.54 -9.33
N TYR A 15 -2.35 4.79 -9.58
CA TYR A 15 -3.29 5.13 -10.67
C TYR A 15 -4.76 5.16 -10.26
N GLN A 16 -5.20 4.36 -9.29
CA GLN A 16 -6.65 4.23 -9.03
C GLN A 16 -7.04 3.87 -7.59
N GLY A 17 -6.12 3.37 -6.79
CA GLY A 17 -6.39 2.84 -5.45
C GLY A 17 -5.94 1.40 -5.30
N PHE A 18 -6.39 0.72 -4.26
CA PHE A 18 -5.95 -0.64 -3.95
C PHE A 18 -7.03 -1.47 -3.26
N THR A 19 -6.90 -2.78 -3.36
CA THR A 19 -7.76 -3.75 -2.67
C THR A 19 -7.10 -4.18 -1.36
N ILE A 20 -7.89 -4.25 -0.29
CA ILE A 20 -7.46 -4.84 0.98
C ILE A 20 -7.32 -6.35 0.77
N ARG A 21 -6.16 -6.91 1.07
CA ARG A 21 -5.90 -8.35 0.92
C ARG A 21 -6.82 -9.15 1.85
N THR A 22 -7.35 -10.26 1.37
CA THR A 22 -8.26 -11.13 2.14
C THR A 22 -7.62 -11.60 3.45
N ALA A 23 -6.33 -11.91 3.44
CA ALA A 23 -5.60 -12.32 4.64
C ALA A 23 -5.56 -11.24 5.74
N LEU A 24 -5.72 -9.96 5.39
CA LEU A 24 -5.69 -8.81 6.30
C LEU A 24 -7.06 -8.24 6.59
N LEU A 25 -8.10 -8.78 5.95
CA LEU A 25 -9.43 -8.19 6.01
C LEU A 25 -9.97 -8.13 7.45
N ASN A 26 -9.78 -9.16 8.23
CA ASN A 26 -10.27 -9.20 9.62
C ASN A 26 -9.59 -8.14 10.49
N SER A 27 -8.27 -7.99 10.39
CA SER A 27 -7.52 -6.96 11.12
C SER A 27 -7.94 -5.56 10.69
N PHE A 28 -8.08 -5.35 9.38
CA PHE A 28 -8.57 -4.10 8.82
C PHE A 28 -9.98 -3.75 9.34
N LEU A 29 -10.91 -4.69 9.31
CA LEU A 29 -12.29 -4.48 9.78
C LEU A 29 -12.39 -4.28 11.29
N GLY A 30 -11.47 -4.86 12.07
CA GLY A 30 -11.37 -4.61 13.51
C GLY A 30 -11.14 -3.14 13.85
N ILE A 31 -10.41 -2.43 12.99
CA ILE A 31 -10.08 -1.01 13.17
C ILE A 31 -11.08 -0.11 12.42
N PHE A 32 -11.30 -0.39 11.13
CA PHE A 32 -12.12 0.45 10.25
C PHE A 32 -13.63 0.29 10.49
N GLY A 33 -14.05 -0.88 10.93
CA GLY A 33 -15.45 -1.28 11.02
C GLY A 33 -15.98 -1.87 9.71
N LYS A 34 -17.10 -2.60 9.84
CA LYS A 34 -17.75 -3.26 8.71
C LYS A 34 -18.64 -2.28 7.95
N LEU A 35 -18.69 -2.41 6.63
CA LEU A 35 -19.64 -1.79 5.73
C LEU A 35 -20.57 -2.85 5.13
N ASP A 36 -21.79 -2.49 4.80
CA ASP A 36 -22.66 -3.37 4.03
C ASP A 36 -22.14 -3.51 2.58
N ILE A 37 -22.57 -4.58 1.91
CA ILE A 37 -22.17 -4.84 0.52
C ILE A 37 -22.68 -3.71 -0.37
N GLY A 38 -21.77 -3.09 -1.10
CA GLY A 38 -22.04 -1.92 -1.96
C GLY A 38 -21.98 -0.58 -1.21
N GLU A 39 -21.87 -0.61 0.12
CA GLU A 39 -21.69 0.62 0.91
C GLU A 39 -20.28 1.22 0.71
N MET A 40 -20.20 2.53 0.90
CA MET A 40 -18.95 3.26 0.89
C MET A 40 -18.86 4.24 2.07
N ARG A 41 -17.64 4.46 2.55
CA ARG A 41 -17.34 5.50 3.54
C ARG A 41 -16.25 6.42 3.02
N GLN A 42 -16.52 7.73 3.10
CA GLN A 42 -15.53 8.76 2.77
C GLN A 42 -14.48 8.82 3.87
N ILE A 43 -13.24 8.91 3.45
CA ILE A 43 -12.08 9.14 4.32
C ILE A 43 -11.23 10.28 3.75
N SER A 44 -10.36 10.81 4.58
CA SER A 44 -9.27 11.69 4.19
C SER A 44 -7.93 11.05 4.56
N ILE A 45 -6.88 11.40 3.85
CA ILE A 45 -5.53 10.90 4.15
C ILE A 45 -4.63 12.09 4.43
N LEU A 46 -3.97 12.04 5.59
CA LEU A 46 -2.88 12.94 5.97
C LEU A 46 -1.57 12.35 5.43
N LEU A 47 -0.91 13.05 4.52
CA LEU A 47 0.38 12.67 3.96
C LEU A 47 1.32 13.88 4.01
N ASN A 48 2.46 13.74 4.64
CA ASN A 48 3.47 14.80 4.78
C ASN A 48 2.88 16.12 5.32
N GLY A 49 2.00 16.04 6.32
CA GLY A 49 1.36 17.20 6.97
C GLY A 49 0.20 17.84 6.21
N LYS A 50 -0.16 17.31 5.02
CA LYS A 50 -1.29 17.80 4.21
C LYS A 50 -2.42 16.78 4.19
N ILE A 51 -3.66 17.24 4.39
CA ILE A 51 -4.88 16.42 4.32
C ILE A 51 -5.41 16.40 2.90
N TYR A 52 -5.67 15.21 2.39
CA TYR A 52 -6.27 14.95 1.09
C TYR A 52 -7.63 14.29 1.26
N SER A 53 -8.65 14.83 0.59
CA SER A 53 -10.04 14.33 0.60
C SER A 53 -10.42 13.65 -0.72
N GLY A 54 -11.68 13.22 -0.83
CA GLY A 54 -12.16 12.55 -2.06
C GLY A 54 -11.71 11.11 -2.18
N ILE A 55 -11.32 10.50 -1.07
CA ILE A 55 -10.91 9.11 -0.98
C ILE A 55 -12.04 8.33 -0.31
N LYS A 56 -12.32 7.13 -0.79
CA LYS A 56 -13.40 6.30 -0.26
C LYS A 56 -12.97 4.86 -0.08
N VAL A 57 -13.45 4.24 0.99
CA VAL A 57 -13.41 2.80 1.20
C VAL A 57 -14.76 2.24 0.77
N VAL A 58 -14.73 1.20 -0.06
CA VAL A 58 -15.93 0.58 -0.64
C VAL A 58 -15.92 -0.91 -0.35
N ASN A 59 -16.99 -1.46 0.22
CA ASN A 59 -17.23 -2.90 0.20
C ASN A 59 -17.89 -3.26 -1.15
N GLN A 60 -17.12 -3.95 -2.01
CA GLN A 60 -17.53 -4.20 -3.39
C GLN A 60 -18.78 -5.05 -3.48
N ASN A 61 -19.74 -4.57 -4.26
CA ASN A 61 -20.84 -5.40 -4.72
C ASN A 61 -20.42 -6.14 -6.00
N PHE A 62 -20.54 -7.46 -6.00
CA PHE A 62 -20.35 -8.30 -7.19
C PHE A 62 -21.41 -9.40 -7.23
N ASP A 63 -21.62 -9.93 -8.41
CA ASP A 63 -22.65 -10.94 -8.66
C ASP A 63 -22.37 -12.22 -7.86
N ARG A 64 -23.11 -12.40 -6.76
CA ARG A 64 -23.01 -13.56 -5.87
C ARG A 64 -23.52 -14.84 -6.52
N ASN A 65 -24.39 -14.75 -7.53
CA ASN A 65 -24.83 -15.92 -8.28
C ASN A 65 -23.69 -16.46 -9.16
N LYS A 66 -22.91 -15.54 -9.73
CA LYS A 66 -21.73 -15.92 -10.53
C LYS A 66 -20.54 -16.32 -9.68
N TYR A 67 -20.39 -15.71 -8.49
CA TYR A 67 -19.25 -15.92 -7.59
C TYR A 67 -19.71 -16.18 -6.15
N PRO A 68 -20.43 -17.30 -5.89
CA PRO A 68 -21.09 -17.55 -4.60
C PRO A 68 -20.12 -17.62 -3.40
N ASN A 69 -18.90 -18.09 -3.64
CA ASN A 69 -17.88 -18.28 -2.60
C ASN A 69 -16.83 -17.17 -2.57
N HIS A 70 -17.04 -16.08 -3.33
CA HIS A 70 -16.07 -14.98 -3.32
C HIS A 70 -16.13 -14.24 -1.97
N PRO A 71 -15.00 -14.05 -1.26
CA PRO A 71 -14.99 -13.30 -0.02
C PRO A 71 -15.39 -11.84 -0.24
N GLU A 72 -15.78 -11.15 0.83
CA GLU A 72 -15.97 -9.70 0.78
C GLU A 72 -14.67 -9.01 0.30
N MET A 73 -14.85 -7.98 -0.51
CA MET A 73 -13.74 -7.25 -1.10
C MET A 73 -13.83 -5.76 -0.78
N TYR A 74 -12.92 -5.28 0.04
CA TYR A 74 -12.80 -3.86 0.35
C TYR A 74 -11.75 -3.21 -0.53
N GLN A 75 -12.08 -2.03 -1.05
CA GLN A 75 -11.17 -1.24 -1.88
C GLN A 75 -11.09 0.18 -1.38
N VAL A 76 -9.88 0.71 -1.33
CA VAL A 76 -9.63 2.15 -1.20
C VAL A 76 -9.53 2.73 -2.60
N ARG A 77 -10.37 3.72 -2.91
CA ARG A 77 -10.50 4.33 -4.24
C ARG A 77 -10.38 5.84 -4.19
N TYR A 78 -9.78 6.37 -5.20
CA TYR A 78 -9.72 7.79 -5.55
C TYR A 78 -9.73 7.91 -7.08
N ASP A 79 -10.15 9.04 -7.62
CA ASP A 79 -10.15 9.25 -9.06
C ASP A 79 -8.79 9.76 -9.56
N ASN A 80 -8.61 9.76 -10.89
CA ASN A 80 -7.35 10.13 -11.53
C ASN A 80 -6.97 11.61 -11.37
N MET A 81 -7.90 12.46 -10.97
CA MET A 81 -7.70 13.89 -10.75
C MET A 81 -7.49 14.24 -9.28
N ASN A 82 -7.53 13.24 -8.39
CA ASN A 82 -7.37 13.47 -6.96
C ASN A 82 -5.96 13.94 -6.63
N ASP A 83 -5.85 15.01 -5.85
CA ASP A 83 -4.57 15.61 -5.43
C ASP A 83 -3.70 14.62 -4.63
N PHE A 84 -4.32 13.69 -3.90
CA PHE A 84 -3.59 12.62 -3.20
C PHE A 84 -2.80 11.75 -4.17
N LEU A 85 -3.39 11.41 -5.32
CA LEU A 85 -2.72 10.63 -6.34
C LEU A 85 -1.48 11.36 -6.90
N GLN A 86 -1.59 12.68 -7.11
CA GLN A 86 -0.45 13.49 -7.55
C GLN A 86 0.65 13.54 -6.47
N ALA A 87 0.25 13.66 -5.20
CA ALA A 87 1.19 13.62 -4.09
C ALA A 87 1.92 12.27 -3.99
N LEU A 88 1.22 11.14 -4.17
CA LEU A 88 1.83 9.81 -4.21
C LEU A 88 2.83 9.66 -5.36
N ARG A 89 2.49 10.14 -6.55
CA ARG A 89 3.38 10.10 -7.73
C ARG A 89 4.63 10.95 -7.53
N SER A 90 4.52 12.06 -6.82
CA SER A 90 5.66 12.89 -6.46
C SER A 90 6.53 12.21 -5.39
N GLU A 91 5.91 11.63 -4.36
CA GLU A 91 6.61 10.94 -3.28
C GLU A 91 7.40 9.72 -3.77
N PHE A 92 6.81 8.96 -4.70
CA PHE A 92 7.41 7.76 -5.29
C PHE A 92 7.81 7.99 -6.75
N SER A 93 8.42 9.13 -7.06
CA SER A 93 8.67 9.58 -8.44
C SER A 93 9.47 8.59 -9.28
N ASP A 94 10.53 8.00 -8.73
CA ASP A 94 11.38 7.05 -9.46
C ASP A 94 10.60 5.78 -9.83
N LEU A 95 9.83 5.25 -8.87
CA LEU A 95 8.99 4.09 -9.10
C LEU A 95 7.84 4.42 -10.07
N TYR A 96 7.21 5.59 -9.94
CA TYR A 96 6.18 6.04 -10.85
C TYR A 96 6.70 6.15 -12.28
N ASN A 97 7.84 6.80 -12.49
CA ASN A 97 8.47 6.95 -13.81
C ASN A 97 8.81 5.59 -14.42
N PHE A 98 9.38 4.68 -13.62
CA PHE A 98 9.66 3.31 -14.06
C PHE A 98 8.38 2.60 -14.52
N ILE A 99 7.30 2.62 -13.73
CA ILE A 99 6.03 1.96 -14.07
C ILE A 99 5.42 2.58 -15.33
N ASP A 100 5.42 3.91 -15.44
CA ASP A 100 4.86 4.64 -16.59
C ASP A 100 5.60 4.28 -17.89
N GLU A 101 6.93 4.21 -17.84
CA GLU A 101 7.75 3.78 -18.97
C GLU A 101 7.46 2.32 -19.37
N GLN A 102 7.41 1.40 -18.41
CA GLN A 102 7.06 0.00 -18.67
C GLN A 102 5.66 -0.15 -19.26
N MET A 103 4.70 0.68 -18.84
CA MET A 103 3.35 0.69 -19.40
C MET A 103 3.34 1.16 -20.87
N LYS A 104 4.14 2.19 -21.22
CA LYS A 104 4.30 2.64 -22.59
C LYS A 104 4.88 1.54 -23.48
N ILE A 105 5.94 0.86 -23.00
CA ILE A 105 6.54 -0.28 -23.72
C ILE A 105 5.49 -1.39 -23.92
N LYS A 106 4.76 -1.75 -22.87
CA LYS A 106 3.73 -2.79 -22.95
C LYS A 106 2.63 -2.45 -23.95
N LYS A 107 2.24 -1.18 -24.06
CA LYS A 107 1.27 -0.71 -25.06
C LYS A 107 1.80 -0.91 -26.49
N ILE A 108 3.05 -0.50 -26.74
CA ILE A 108 3.69 -0.64 -28.07
C ILE A 108 3.81 -2.14 -28.45
N MET A 109 4.23 -3.01 -27.52
CA MET A 109 4.34 -4.44 -27.76
C MET A 109 2.97 -5.05 -28.11
N LYS A 110 1.92 -4.68 -27.36
CA LYS A 110 0.55 -5.13 -27.63
C LYS A 110 0.07 -4.73 -29.03
N GLU A 111 0.38 -3.50 -29.48
CA GLU A 111 0.05 -3.03 -30.83
C GLU A 111 0.77 -3.84 -31.93
N ARG A 112 1.93 -4.44 -31.61
CA ARG A 112 2.67 -5.36 -32.49
C ARG A 112 2.25 -6.82 -32.39
N GLY A 113 1.23 -7.15 -31.57
CA GLY A 113 0.79 -8.52 -31.34
C GLY A 113 1.70 -9.32 -30.38
N GLU A 114 2.61 -8.68 -29.69
CA GLU A 114 3.52 -9.30 -28.73
C GLU A 114 2.95 -9.26 -27.31
N ASN A 115 3.18 -10.33 -26.52
CA ASN A 115 2.78 -10.38 -25.12
C ASN A 115 3.95 -10.04 -24.22
N MET A 116 3.78 -9.02 -23.40
CA MET A 116 4.72 -8.70 -22.32
C MET A 116 4.23 -9.31 -20.99
N SER A 117 5.16 -9.91 -20.23
CA SER A 117 4.90 -10.38 -18.86
C SER A 117 4.48 -9.23 -17.93
N ASN A 118 4.06 -9.55 -16.72
CA ASN A 118 3.76 -8.55 -15.70
C ASN A 118 5.00 -7.69 -15.41
N ILE A 119 4.76 -6.39 -15.15
CA ILE A 119 5.82 -5.45 -14.76
C ILE A 119 6.43 -5.94 -13.44
N LYS A 120 7.72 -6.26 -13.47
CA LYS A 120 8.49 -6.60 -12.26
C LYS A 120 9.19 -5.35 -11.76
N ILE A 121 8.86 -4.93 -10.55
CA ILE A 121 9.50 -3.78 -9.91
C ILE A 121 10.88 -4.22 -9.40
N PRO A 122 11.97 -3.52 -9.80
CA PRO A 122 13.32 -3.76 -9.27
C PRO A 122 13.36 -3.58 -7.75
N GLN A 123 14.20 -4.35 -7.08
CA GLN A 123 14.29 -4.35 -5.62
C GLN A 123 14.65 -2.96 -5.05
N GLU A 124 15.51 -2.23 -5.75
CA GLU A 124 15.93 -0.87 -5.41
C GLU A 124 14.83 0.19 -5.50
N LEU A 125 13.72 -0.10 -6.18
CA LEU A 125 12.56 0.78 -6.30
C LEU A 125 11.38 0.34 -5.42
N LYS A 126 11.48 -0.81 -4.77
CA LYS A 126 10.40 -1.29 -3.89
C LYS A 126 10.19 -0.32 -2.74
N SER A 127 8.94 0.09 -2.57
CA SER A 127 8.50 1.05 -1.56
C SER A 127 7.15 0.62 -0.99
N SER A 128 6.81 1.12 0.17
CA SER A 128 5.55 0.82 0.85
C SER A 128 4.91 2.08 1.40
N LEU A 129 3.60 2.02 1.60
CA LEU A 129 2.81 3.06 2.24
C LEU A 129 2.05 2.44 3.42
N SER A 130 2.30 2.92 4.62
CA SER A 130 1.62 2.49 5.84
C SER A 130 0.55 3.47 6.23
N PHE A 131 -0.63 2.97 6.59
CA PHE A 131 -1.78 3.78 7.01
C PHE A 131 -2.04 3.56 8.50
N TYR A 132 -2.23 4.65 9.23
CA TYR A 132 -2.47 4.65 10.66
C TYR A 132 -3.74 5.41 11.02
N THR A 133 -4.36 5.02 12.15
CA THR A 133 -5.44 5.82 12.75
C THR A 133 -4.93 7.17 13.22
N THR A 134 -5.80 8.17 13.18
CA THR A 134 -5.61 9.45 13.88
C THR A 134 -6.69 9.59 14.95
N ASP A 135 -6.73 10.71 15.64
CA ASP A 135 -7.81 11.03 16.59
C ASP A 135 -9.18 11.19 15.89
N ASN A 136 -9.18 11.42 14.59
CA ASN A 136 -10.38 11.44 13.76
C ASN A 136 -10.51 10.09 13.00
N PRO A 137 -11.55 9.29 13.25
CA PRO A 137 -11.71 7.96 12.62
C PRO A 137 -11.84 8.01 11.09
N ASN A 138 -12.19 9.16 10.52
CA ASN A 138 -12.30 9.35 9.08
C ASN A 138 -11.03 9.93 8.45
N VAL A 139 -9.97 10.11 9.22
CA VAL A 139 -8.67 10.60 8.73
C VAL A 139 -7.62 9.53 9.03
N TRP A 140 -6.94 9.05 8.00
CA TRP A 140 -5.82 8.14 8.14
C TRP A 140 -4.52 8.91 7.89
N GLU A 141 -3.50 8.62 8.67
CA GLU A 141 -2.16 9.12 8.39
C GLU A 141 -1.42 8.12 7.52
N ALA A 142 -0.92 8.58 6.37
CA ALA A 142 -0.10 7.78 5.45
C ALA A 142 1.38 8.11 5.66
N VAL A 143 2.18 7.08 5.91
CA VAL A 143 3.63 7.20 6.10
C VAL A 143 4.33 6.45 4.97
N PRO A 144 5.00 7.17 4.05
CA PRO A 144 5.77 6.54 2.99
C PRO A 144 7.05 5.92 3.55
N ILE A 145 7.42 4.76 3.01
CA ILE A 145 8.67 4.07 3.27
C ILE A 145 9.31 3.78 1.92
N THR A 146 10.31 4.57 1.57
CA THR A 146 11.03 4.43 0.32
C THR A 146 12.11 3.35 0.41
N SER A 147 12.66 2.94 -0.72
CA SER A 147 13.79 1.99 -0.75
C SER A 147 15.04 2.55 -0.06
N SER A 148 15.27 3.86 -0.11
CA SER A 148 16.36 4.51 0.62
C SER A 148 16.16 4.45 2.13
N ASP A 149 14.94 4.70 2.62
CA ASP A 149 14.58 4.54 4.03
C ASP A 149 14.81 3.11 4.52
N TYR A 150 14.47 2.14 3.68
CA TYR A 150 14.69 0.74 3.98
C TYR A 150 16.18 0.41 4.14
N GLN A 151 17.04 0.90 3.23
CA GLN A 151 18.49 0.66 3.31
C GLN A 151 19.10 1.36 4.52
N GLU A 152 18.69 2.58 4.83
CA GLU A 152 19.15 3.30 6.01
C GLU A 152 18.75 2.58 7.30
N THR A 153 17.49 2.14 7.39
CA THR A 153 17.01 1.38 8.55
C THR A 153 17.75 0.04 8.69
N LYS A 154 17.97 -0.66 7.59
CA LYS A 154 18.76 -1.91 7.57
C LYS A 154 20.16 -1.68 8.13
N LYS A 155 20.81 -0.58 7.75
CA LYS A 155 22.12 -0.20 8.26
C LYS A 155 22.07 0.07 9.77
N GLN A 156 21.12 0.88 10.24
CA GLN A 156 20.95 1.18 11.66
C GLN A 156 20.70 -0.07 12.50
N LEU A 157 19.83 -0.99 12.03
CA LEU A 157 19.56 -2.26 12.71
C LEU A 157 20.78 -3.17 12.75
N SER A 158 21.62 -3.20 11.70
CA SER A 158 22.86 -3.96 11.71
C SER A 158 23.89 -3.38 12.68
N GLU A 159 23.94 -2.06 12.81
CA GLU A 159 24.79 -1.37 13.80
C GLU A 159 24.33 -1.63 15.24
N LEU A 160 23.04 -1.90 15.46
CA LEU A 160 22.46 -2.31 16.77
C LEU A 160 22.65 -3.82 17.06
N ALA A 161 23.49 -4.52 16.32
CA ALA A 161 23.77 -5.96 16.44
C ALA A 161 22.56 -6.88 16.18
N ILE A 162 21.51 -6.37 15.52
CA ILE A 162 20.43 -7.20 15.01
C ILE A 162 20.94 -7.87 13.74
N THR A 163 21.01 -9.21 13.73
CA THR A 163 21.57 -9.94 12.59
C THR A 163 20.74 -9.71 11.34
N GLU A 164 21.41 -9.51 10.21
CA GLU A 164 20.79 -9.32 8.89
C GLU A 164 19.79 -10.45 8.57
N LYS A 165 20.13 -11.68 8.96
CA LYS A 165 19.26 -12.85 8.81
C LYS A 165 17.95 -12.71 9.58
N SER A 166 17.98 -12.26 10.83
CA SER A 166 16.74 -12.03 11.62
C SER A 166 15.86 -10.96 10.98
N PHE A 167 16.47 -9.94 10.39
CA PHE A 167 15.75 -8.86 9.74
C PHE A 167 15.11 -9.31 8.42
N GLU A 168 15.84 -10.06 7.60
CA GLU A 168 15.34 -10.64 6.36
C GLU A 168 14.28 -11.72 6.64
N ASP A 169 14.47 -12.55 7.67
CA ASP A 169 13.47 -13.52 8.10
C ASP A 169 12.18 -12.83 8.58
N MET A 170 12.26 -11.69 9.26
CA MET A 170 11.10 -10.88 9.64
C MET A 170 10.39 -10.27 8.44
N LEU A 171 11.11 -9.92 7.37
CA LEU A 171 10.54 -9.32 6.16
C LEU A 171 10.07 -10.35 5.13
N LEU A 172 10.75 -11.50 5.05
CA LEU A 172 10.61 -12.46 3.96
C LEU A 172 9.91 -13.76 4.36
N THR A 173 9.61 -13.97 5.66
CA THR A 173 8.84 -15.15 6.06
C THR A 173 7.44 -15.09 5.47
N ASP A 174 7.31 -15.82 4.41
CA ASP A 174 6.12 -16.05 3.62
C ASP A 174 4.89 -16.41 4.45
N ASN A 175 3.74 -16.00 3.97
CA ASN A 175 2.39 -16.37 4.40
C ASN A 175 1.90 -15.89 5.78
N ASN A 176 2.78 -15.58 6.72
CA ASN A 176 2.49 -14.80 7.93
C ASN A 176 3.14 -13.39 7.87
N ALA A 177 3.70 -13.04 6.75
CA ALA A 177 4.50 -11.84 6.53
C ALA A 177 3.79 -10.53 6.89
N THR A 178 2.46 -10.54 6.97
CA THR A 178 1.70 -9.32 7.20
C THR A 178 1.83 -8.82 8.62
N ILE A 179 1.75 -9.69 9.63
CA ILE A 179 1.93 -9.29 11.05
C ILE A 179 3.38 -8.88 11.27
N VAL A 180 4.31 -9.57 10.65
CA VAL A 180 5.75 -9.27 10.75
C VAL A 180 6.09 -7.96 10.02
N GLN A 181 5.50 -7.72 8.83
CA GLN A 181 5.63 -6.44 8.14
C GLN A 181 5.03 -5.28 8.94
N GLU A 182 3.85 -5.46 9.53
CA GLU A 182 3.22 -4.46 10.37
C GLU A 182 4.11 -4.07 11.55
N ASN A 183 4.62 -5.03 12.30
CA ASN A 183 5.51 -4.78 13.42
C ASN A 183 6.81 -4.11 12.97
N HIS A 184 7.36 -4.54 11.84
CA HIS A 184 8.57 -3.97 11.28
C HIS A 184 8.39 -2.52 10.87
N PHE A 185 7.31 -2.17 10.17
CA PHE A 185 7.02 -0.79 9.78
C PHE A 185 6.75 0.13 10.97
N VAL A 186 6.14 -0.37 12.04
CA VAL A 186 6.01 0.36 13.30
C VAL A 186 7.38 0.67 13.90
N ASP A 187 8.31 -0.28 13.88
CA ASP A 187 9.67 -0.10 14.39
C ASP A 187 10.47 0.92 13.58
N ILE A 188 10.38 0.87 12.25
CA ILE A 188 10.96 1.88 11.35
C ILE A 188 10.44 3.27 11.66
N ARG A 189 9.14 3.40 11.89
CA ARG A 189 8.54 4.69 12.25
C ARG A 189 9.07 5.22 13.57
N ARG A 190 9.21 4.36 14.58
CA ARG A 190 9.78 4.74 15.89
C ARG A 190 11.22 5.22 15.76
N LEU A 191 12.02 4.57 14.92
CA LEU A 191 13.40 4.97 14.65
C LEU A 191 13.48 6.34 13.95
N LYS A 192 12.52 6.69 13.09
CA LYS A 192 12.45 8.00 12.44
C LYS A 192 12.01 9.13 13.37
N LEU A 193 11.35 8.83 14.49
CA LEU A 193 10.83 9.83 15.45
C LEU A 193 11.77 10.02 16.66
N SER A 194 12.80 9.21 16.78
CA SER A 194 13.85 9.33 17.81
C SER A 194 15.09 10.01 17.26
#